data_6bbe8c5c3c6debf251a0b6de9f24309d
#
_entry.id   6bbe8c5c3c6debf251a0b6de9f24309d
#
_cell.length_a   1.000
_cell.length_b   1.000
_cell.length_c   1.000
_cell.angle_alpha   90.00
_cell.angle_beta   90.00
_cell.angle_gamma   90.00
#
_symmetry.space_group_name_H-M   'P 1'
#
loop_
_entity.id
_entity.type
_entity.pdbx_description
1 polymer ?
#
loop_
_entity_poly.entity_id
_entity_poly.type
_entity_poly.pdbx_seq_one_letter_code
_entity_poly.pdbx_strand_id
1 'polypeptide(L)'
;MHRSRIGIVLVDHPGEHHDAALAFWAGVQGVRPSPDGPYASVGEIGSLNLEVQRLDEGQPRVHLDIESDDIPAEVARLEALGGTVLERRDGYVIMADPGGVVFCVVGIQTGDRFEEDAREWP
;
A
#
# COMPACT_ATOMS: atom_id res chain seq x y z
N MET A 1 7.96 18.97 -10.23
CA MET A 1 7.52 17.66 -10.75
C MET A 1 7.78 16.57 -9.71
N HIS A 2 6.91 15.60 -9.64
CA HIS A 2 7.10 14.44 -8.78
C HIS A 2 6.63 13.18 -9.48
N ARG A 3 6.95 12.02 -8.91
CA ARG A 3 6.58 10.73 -9.49
C ARG A 3 5.79 9.91 -8.48
N SER A 4 4.88 9.10 -8.99
CA SER A 4 4.12 8.16 -8.16
C SER A 4 3.62 6.97 -8.99
N ARG A 5 3.22 5.92 -8.26
CA ARG A 5 2.51 4.76 -8.83
C ARG A 5 1.79 4.00 -7.72
N ILE A 6 0.78 3.24 -8.09
CA ILE A 6 0.29 2.18 -7.20
C ILE A 6 1.38 1.11 -7.18
N GLY A 7 1.95 0.84 -6.03
CA GLY A 7 3.08 -0.08 -5.90
C GLY A 7 2.81 -1.31 -5.07
N ILE A 8 1.87 -1.22 -4.12
CA ILE A 8 1.61 -2.29 -3.16
C ILE A 8 0.12 -2.53 -3.02
N VAL A 9 -0.26 -3.81 -3.02
CA VAL A 9 -1.60 -4.27 -2.63
C VAL A 9 -1.45 -4.92 -1.27
N LEU A 10 -2.24 -4.47 -0.29
CA LEU A 10 -2.19 -4.99 1.07
C LEU A 10 -3.49 -5.71 1.41
N VAL A 11 -3.34 -6.90 1.98
CA VAL A 11 -4.44 -7.66 2.58
C VAL A 11 -4.31 -7.47 4.09
N ASP A 12 -5.27 -6.77 4.68
CA ASP A 12 -5.23 -6.37 6.08
C ASP A 12 -6.08 -7.31 6.93
N HIS A 13 -5.49 -7.81 8.01
CA HIS A 13 -6.22 -8.66 8.95
C HIS A 13 -5.97 -8.23 10.39
N PRO A 14 -7.00 -8.30 11.25
CA PRO A 14 -6.80 -8.19 12.70
C PRO A 14 -5.78 -9.22 13.19
N GLY A 15 -5.10 -8.91 14.29
CA GLY A 15 -3.99 -9.72 14.80
C GLY A 15 -4.29 -11.19 14.97
N GLU A 16 -5.49 -11.56 15.39
CA GLU A 16 -5.87 -12.95 15.61
C GLU A 16 -5.95 -13.80 14.33
N HIS A 17 -6.18 -13.17 13.16
CA HIS A 17 -6.28 -13.84 11.87
C HIS A 17 -5.08 -13.65 10.96
N HIS A 18 -4.15 -12.81 11.36
CA HIS A 18 -3.02 -12.43 10.51
C HIS A 18 -2.17 -13.63 10.09
N ASP A 19 -1.79 -14.48 11.06
CA ASP A 19 -0.85 -15.58 10.76
C ASP A 19 -1.47 -16.61 9.81
N ALA A 20 -2.75 -16.92 9.99
CA ALA A 20 -3.46 -17.83 9.10
C ALA A 20 -3.62 -17.21 7.69
N ALA A 21 -3.92 -15.92 7.60
CA ALA A 21 -4.03 -15.23 6.32
C ALA A 21 -2.69 -15.15 5.61
N LEU A 22 -1.60 -14.89 6.34
CA LEU A 22 -0.27 -14.86 5.77
C LEU A 22 0.10 -16.21 5.16
N ALA A 23 -0.13 -17.30 5.90
CA ALA A 23 0.13 -18.65 5.40
C ALA A 23 -0.72 -18.96 4.16
N PHE A 24 -1.98 -18.53 4.16
CA PHE A 24 -2.89 -18.73 3.03
C PHE A 24 -2.37 -18.04 1.76
N TRP A 25 -2.07 -16.75 1.85
CA TRP A 25 -1.65 -15.99 0.67
C TRP A 25 -0.27 -16.39 0.18
N ALA A 26 0.64 -16.73 1.08
CA ALA A 26 1.93 -17.31 0.71
C ALA A 26 1.74 -18.61 -0.06
N GLY A 27 0.80 -19.46 0.40
CA GLY A 27 0.46 -20.70 -0.30
C GLY A 27 -0.17 -20.47 -1.67
N VAL A 28 -1.06 -19.47 -1.78
CA VAL A 28 -1.65 -19.08 -3.08
C VAL A 28 -0.57 -18.69 -4.08
N GLN A 29 0.42 -17.95 -3.64
CA GLN A 29 1.51 -17.48 -4.48
C GLN A 29 2.63 -18.52 -4.67
N GLY A 30 2.67 -19.55 -3.82
CA GLY A 30 3.75 -20.55 -3.84
C GLY A 30 5.10 -19.99 -3.39
N VAL A 31 5.08 -19.07 -2.44
CA VAL A 31 6.30 -18.40 -1.95
C VAL A 31 6.41 -18.52 -0.43
N ARG A 32 7.62 -18.27 0.08
CA ARG A 32 7.82 -18.08 1.52
C ARG A 32 7.61 -16.60 1.84
N PRO A 33 6.88 -16.30 2.92
CA PRO A 33 6.71 -14.90 3.34
C PRO A 33 8.05 -14.27 3.68
N SER A 34 8.22 -13.01 3.30
CA SER A 34 9.36 -12.19 3.70
C SER A 34 8.85 -11.18 4.73
N PRO A 35 9.04 -11.43 6.04
CA PRO A 35 8.49 -10.56 7.08
C PRO A 35 9.19 -9.21 7.13
N ASP A 36 8.39 -8.17 7.41
CA ASP A 36 8.89 -6.81 7.56
C ASP A 36 8.01 -6.10 8.62
N GLY A 37 8.31 -6.36 9.90
CA GLY A 37 7.52 -5.83 11.01
C GLY A 37 6.07 -6.30 10.96
N PRO A 38 5.08 -5.37 10.99
CA PRO A 38 3.67 -5.73 10.87
C PRO A 38 3.26 -6.11 9.44
N TYR A 39 4.18 -6.00 8.48
CA TYR A 39 3.95 -6.34 7.08
C TYR A 39 4.73 -7.60 6.73
N ALA A 40 4.19 -8.37 5.82
CA ALA A 40 4.92 -9.50 5.27
C ALA A 40 4.67 -9.56 3.77
N SER A 41 5.74 -9.53 2.98
CA SER A 41 5.63 -9.67 1.54
C SER A 41 5.37 -11.13 1.18
N VAL A 42 4.43 -11.36 0.28
CA VAL A 42 4.14 -12.67 -0.30
C VAL A 42 4.36 -12.66 -1.82
N GLY A 43 5.34 -11.89 -2.26
CA GLY A 43 5.75 -11.83 -3.66
C GLY A 43 5.06 -10.74 -4.45
N GLU A 44 5.17 -10.82 -5.76
CA GLU A 44 4.66 -9.81 -6.68
C GLU A 44 3.45 -10.32 -7.45
N ILE A 45 2.57 -9.38 -7.80
CA ILE A 45 1.51 -9.58 -8.79
C ILE A 45 1.84 -8.62 -9.93
N GLY A 46 2.41 -9.13 -11.04
CA GLY A 46 2.98 -8.27 -12.06
C GLY A 46 4.12 -7.44 -11.47
N SER A 47 4.05 -6.12 -11.57
CA SER A 47 5.01 -5.19 -10.98
C SER A 47 4.62 -4.69 -9.59
N LEU A 48 3.49 -5.18 -9.03
CA LEU A 48 2.99 -4.78 -7.71
C LEU A 48 3.46 -5.76 -6.65
N ASN A 49 3.83 -5.25 -5.49
CA ASN A 49 4.13 -6.09 -4.34
C ASN A 49 2.82 -6.44 -3.62
N LEU A 50 2.66 -7.70 -3.23
CA LEU A 50 1.53 -8.15 -2.40
C LEU A 50 2.03 -8.33 -0.98
N GLU A 51 1.36 -7.68 -0.02
CA GLU A 51 1.71 -7.77 1.39
C GLU A 51 0.49 -8.15 2.22
N VAL A 52 0.73 -8.82 3.33
CA VAL A 52 -0.29 -9.08 4.34
C VAL A 52 0.07 -8.24 5.56
N GLN A 53 -0.85 -7.37 5.97
CA GLN A 53 -0.62 -6.44 7.08
C GLN A 53 -1.43 -6.84 8.29
N ARG A 54 -0.79 -6.79 9.47
CA ARG A 54 -1.46 -6.95 10.75
C ARG A 54 -2.10 -5.61 11.16
N LEU A 55 -3.40 -5.64 11.44
CA LEU A 55 -4.10 -4.52 12.03
C LEU A 55 -4.25 -4.74 13.54
N ASP A 56 -4.24 -3.65 14.31
CA ASP A 56 -4.54 -3.72 15.74
C ASP A 56 -6.01 -4.01 15.98
N GLU A 57 -6.88 -3.46 15.14
CA GLU A 57 -8.34 -3.62 15.25
C GLU A 57 -8.98 -3.42 13.88
N GLY A 58 -10.29 -3.66 13.80
CA GLY A 58 -11.09 -3.42 12.61
C GLY A 58 -11.43 -4.72 11.89
N GLN A 59 -11.89 -4.55 10.65
CA GLN A 59 -12.32 -5.66 9.79
C GLN A 59 -11.25 -5.99 8.77
N PRO A 60 -11.19 -7.24 8.29
CA PRO A 60 -10.35 -7.57 7.15
C PRO A 60 -10.70 -6.71 5.95
N ARG A 61 -9.69 -6.24 5.25
CA ARG A 61 -9.89 -5.42 4.05
C ARG A 61 -8.68 -5.50 3.14
N VAL A 62 -8.85 -5.05 1.91
CA VAL A 62 -7.75 -4.85 0.97
C VAL A 62 -7.60 -3.35 0.77
N HIS A 63 -6.36 -2.86 0.80
CA HIS A 63 -6.10 -1.48 0.41
C HIS A 63 -4.89 -1.37 -0.48
N LEU A 64 -4.74 -0.23 -1.13
CA LEU A 64 -3.63 0.07 -2.03
C LEU A 64 -2.73 1.09 -1.39
N ASP A 65 -1.43 0.95 -1.61
CA ASP A 65 -0.47 2.00 -1.31
C ASP A 65 -0.01 2.64 -2.62
N ILE A 66 -0.10 3.96 -2.67
CA ILE A 66 0.51 4.78 -3.72
C ILE A 66 1.85 5.23 -3.20
N GLU A 67 2.92 4.77 -3.84
CA GLU A 67 4.27 5.22 -3.47
C GLU A 67 4.65 6.46 -4.28
N SER A 68 5.34 7.38 -3.64
CA SER A 68 5.73 8.65 -4.26
C SER A 68 7.09 9.12 -3.74
N ASP A 69 7.81 9.83 -4.58
CA ASP A 69 9.02 10.53 -4.18
C ASP A 69 8.75 11.92 -3.56
N ASP A 70 7.48 12.33 -3.53
CA ASP A 70 7.04 13.58 -2.89
C ASP A 70 5.60 13.40 -2.39
N ILE A 71 5.47 12.97 -1.14
CA ILE A 71 4.16 12.69 -0.54
C ILE A 71 3.26 13.92 -0.54
N PRO A 72 3.69 15.10 -0.09
CA PRO A 72 2.79 16.27 -0.11
C PRO A 72 2.30 16.63 -1.50
N ALA A 73 3.15 16.57 -2.52
CA ALA A 73 2.75 16.86 -3.89
C ALA A 73 1.75 15.82 -4.42
N GLU A 74 1.97 14.55 -4.10
CA GLU A 74 1.04 13.49 -4.50
C GLU A 74 -0.31 13.64 -3.80
N VAL A 75 -0.33 13.92 -2.50
CA VAL A 75 -1.58 14.18 -1.78
C VAL A 75 -2.36 15.31 -2.42
N ALA A 76 -1.70 16.42 -2.76
CA ALA A 76 -2.35 17.55 -3.42
C ALA A 76 -2.93 17.15 -4.78
N ARG A 77 -2.20 16.35 -5.56
CA ARG A 77 -2.69 15.85 -6.85
C ARG A 77 -3.93 14.98 -6.67
N LEU A 78 -3.92 14.08 -5.67
CA LEU A 78 -5.03 13.18 -5.40
C LEU A 78 -6.25 13.93 -4.85
N GLU A 79 -6.05 14.95 -4.04
CA GLU A 79 -7.15 15.80 -3.60
C GLU A 79 -7.82 16.51 -4.79
N ALA A 80 -7.03 16.97 -5.75
CA ALA A 80 -7.56 17.57 -6.97
C ALA A 80 -8.39 16.58 -7.81
N LEU A 81 -8.10 15.28 -7.67
CA LEU A 81 -8.89 14.23 -8.34
C LEU A 81 -10.14 13.81 -7.54
N GLY A 82 -10.36 14.36 -6.36
CA GLY A 82 -11.51 14.06 -5.53
C GLY A 82 -11.24 13.22 -4.29
N GLY A 83 -9.96 12.91 -4.02
CA GLY A 83 -9.56 12.20 -2.81
C GLY A 83 -9.67 13.08 -1.58
N THR A 84 -9.82 12.46 -0.42
CA THR A 84 -9.93 13.13 0.87
C THR A 84 -8.88 12.61 1.82
N VAL A 85 -8.17 13.52 2.51
CA VAL A 85 -7.25 13.13 3.58
C VAL A 85 -8.06 12.74 4.81
N LEU A 86 -7.83 11.54 5.31
CA LEU A 86 -8.44 11.06 6.56
C LEU A 86 -7.51 11.31 7.75
N GLU A 87 -6.22 11.00 7.58
CA GLU A 87 -5.25 11.14 8.66
C GLU A 87 -3.84 11.29 8.10
N ARG A 88 -3.09 12.22 8.67
CA ARG A 88 -1.66 12.38 8.35
C ARG A 88 -0.85 11.71 9.45
N ARG A 89 0.04 10.82 9.04
CA ARG A 89 0.97 10.11 9.92
C ARG A 89 2.42 10.48 9.57
N ASP A 90 3.34 10.12 10.45
CA ASP A 90 4.75 10.29 10.17
C ASP A 90 5.16 9.32 9.05
N GLY A 91 5.55 9.87 7.90
CA GLY A 91 6.00 9.09 6.75
C GLY A 91 4.92 8.60 5.80
N TYR A 92 3.63 8.81 6.10
CA TYR A 92 2.56 8.43 5.17
C TYR A 92 1.25 9.17 5.47
N VAL A 93 0.33 9.12 4.51
CA VAL A 93 -0.97 9.77 4.64
C VAL A 93 -2.07 8.77 4.29
N ILE A 94 -3.06 8.67 5.14
CA ILE A 94 -4.25 7.83 4.92
C ILE A 94 -5.30 8.70 4.23
N MET A 95 -5.81 8.21 3.11
CA MET A 95 -6.79 8.91 2.28
C MET A 95 -7.98 8.02 1.96
N ALA A 96 -9.02 8.63 1.42
CA ALA A 96 -10.16 7.91 0.84
C ALA A 96 -10.40 8.40 -0.58
N ASP A 97 -10.84 7.50 -1.45
CA ASP A 97 -11.31 7.86 -2.78
C ASP A 97 -12.71 8.50 -2.69
N PRO A 98 -13.28 9.03 -3.79
CA PRO A 98 -14.60 9.68 -3.73
C PRO A 98 -15.73 8.78 -3.23
N GLY A 99 -15.59 7.48 -3.34
CA GLY A 99 -16.58 6.51 -2.85
C GLY A 99 -16.33 6.00 -1.43
N GLY A 100 -15.24 6.43 -0.80
CA GLY A 100 -14.91 6.05 0.58
C GLY A 100 -13.93 4.89 0.72
N VAL A 101 -13.32 4.41 -0.38
CA VAL A 101 -12.31 3.35 -0.30
C VAL A 101 -11.02 3.93 0.26
N VAL A 102 -10.52 3.33 1.34
CA VAL A 102 -9.31 3.79 2.01
C VAL A 102 -8.06 3.30 1.26
N PHE A 103 -7.10 4.20 1.12
CA PHE A 103 -5.78 3.91 0.58
C PHE A 103 -4.74 4.77 1.30
N CYS A 104 -3.46 4.47 1.10
CA CYS A 104 -2.39 5.24 1.71
C CYS A 104 -1.44 5.80 0.64
N VAL A 105 -0.85 6.95 0.94
CA VAL A 105 0.25 7.53 0.19
C VAL A 105 1.50 7.37 1.02
N VAL A 106 2.50 6.70 0.47
CA VAL A 106 3.72 6.28 1.18
C VAL A 106 4.96 6.71 0.40
N GLY A 107 6.11 6.67 1.06
CA GLY A 107 7.40 6.84 0.36
C GLY A 107 7.69 5.65 -0.55
N ILE A 108 8.78 5.75 -1.31
CA ILE A 108 9.19 4.69 -2.24
C ILE A 108 9.52 3.42 -1.46
N GLN A 109 8.90 2.30 -1.84
CA GLN A 109 9.07 1.01 -1.19
C GLN A 109 9.53 -0.09 -2.15
N THR A 110 9.26 0.05 -3.44
CA THR A 110 9.52 -1.02 -4.42
C THR A 110 10.82 -0.85 -5.22
N GLY A 111 11.66 0.11 -4.81
CA GLY A 111 13.00 0.29 -5.38
C GLY A 111 13.00 0.41 -6.90
N ASP A 112 13.66 -0.54 -7.58
CA ASP A 112 13.80 -0.51 -9.03
C ASP A 112 12.47 -0.54 -9.76
N ARG A 113 11.45 -1.21 -9.22
CA ARG A 113 10.11 -1.21 -9.82
C ARG A 113 9.51 0.20 -9.85
N PHE A 114 9.74 0.97 -8.80
CA PHE A 114 9.32 2.37 -8.80
C PHE A 114 10.02 3.16 -9.89
N GLU A 115 11.34 2.99 -10.03
CA GLU A 115 12.10 3.71 -11.04
C GLU A 115 11.63 3.37 -12.47
N GLU A 116 11.27 2.11 -12.71
CA GLU A 116 10.82 1.64 -14.02
C GLU A 116 9.40 2.08 -14.36
N ASP A 117 8.49 2.07 -13.39
CA ASP A 117 7.05 2.13 -13.65
C ASP A 117 6.36 3.40 -13.14
N ALA A 118 7.00 4.19 -12.29
CA ALA A 118 6.39 5.41 -11.77
C ALA A 118 6.16 6.43 -12.88
N ARG A 119 5.04 7.13 -12.79
CA ARG A 119 4.70 8.22 -13.70
C ARG A 119 5.15 9.54 -13.13
N GLU A 120 5.57 10.42 -14.00
CA GLU A 120 5.95 11.78 -13.65
C GLU A 120 4.78 12.71 -13.83
N TRP A 121 4.58 13.59 -12.86
CA TRP A 121 3.49 14.57 -12.83
C TRP A 121 4.06 15.98 -12.80
N PRO A 122 3.41 16.94 -13.52
CA PRO A 122 3.84 18.34 -13.51
C PRO A 122 3.74 19.00 -12.14
#